data_94314a2b36c8e53e01f4db2f141c14eb
#
_entry.id   94314a2b36c8e53e01f4db2f141c14eb
#
_cell.length_a   1.000
_cell.length_b   1.000
_cell.length_c   1.000
_cell.angle_alpha   90.00
_cell.angle_beta   90.00
_cell.angle_gamma   90.00
#
_symmetry.space_group_name_H-M   'P 1'
#
loop_
_entity.id
_entity.type
_entity.pdbx_description
1 polymer ?
#
loop_
_entity_poly.entity_id
_entity_poly.type
_entity_poly.pdbx_seq_one_letter_code
_entity_poly.pdbx_strand_id
1 'polypeptide(L)'
;MEKDEIYITRRDVLQTGVRFAGAVLVGIPMLESRPSMALAKSSAPPVVDRLAVRIVIDSFHDILTRNKHVGNVKVERTGTIRDPRGNSMLQSQWGFATHLESQRNGETRQILLDFGSTADVLFHNYDLLKIDPAQIDALIVSHGHDDHFDGLIPMLRQYRSIMRKTLQVYVGGEDTFCYRWIRPGQETSISYVLDRKEIEAT
;
A
#
# COMPACT_ATOMS: atom_id res chain seq x y z
N MET A 1 21.05 -1.09 20.50
CA MET A 1 19.78 -1.84 20.51
C MET A 1 19.24 -1.72 19.08
N GLU A 2 19.61 -2.70 18.28
CA GLU A 2 19.26 -2.78 16.86
C GLU A 2 17.76 -3.12 16.76
N LYS A 3 16.99 -2.29 16.07
CA LYS A 3 15.60 -2.57 15.81
C LYS A 3 15.54 -3.41 14.55
N ASP A 4 15.30 -4.71 14.69
CA ASP A 4 14.95 -5.59 13.58
C ASP A 4 13.57 -5.20 13.04
N GLU A 5 13.54 -4.36 12.04
CA GLU A 5 12.32 -4.10 11.25
C GLU A 5 12.16 -5.24 10.26
N ILE A 6 11.14 -6.07 10.46
CA ILE A 6 10.87 -7.24 9.62
C ILE A 6 10.03 -6.79 8.42
N TYR A 7 10.65 -6.64 7.26
CA TYR A 7 9.96 -6.52 5.98
C TYR A 7 9.61 -7.93 5.46
N ILE A 8 8.33 -8.26 5.40
CA ILE A 8 7.87 -9.53 4.81
C ILE A 8 7.61 -9.30 3.33
N THR A 9 8.44 -9.83 2.46
CA THR A 9 8.27 -9.75 1.01
C THR A 9 7.49 -10.97 0.47
N ARG A 10 6.87 -10.83 -0.70
CA ARG A 10 6.21 -11.94 -1.41
C ARG A 10 7.15 -13.12 -1.66
N ARG A 11 8.45 -12.87 -1.77
CA ARG A 11 9.49 -13.86 -1.96
C ARG A 11 9.73 -14.69 -0.70
N ASP A 12 9.63 -14.07 0.47
CA ASP A 12 9.76 -14.78 1.76
C ASP A 12 8.60 -15.75 1.96
N VAL A 13 7.41 -15.39 1.49
CA VAL A 13 6.23 -16.28 1.49
C VAL A 13 6.40 -17.44 0.51
N LEU A 14 7.04 -17.24 -0.65
CA LEU A 14 7.22 -18.26 -1.67
C LEU A 14 8.45 -19.15 -1.43
N GLN A 15 9.54 -18.63 -0.85
CA GLN A 15 10.75 -19.42 -0.59
C GLN A 15 10.57 -20.44 0.55
N THR A 16 9.63 -20.22 1.45
CA THR A 16 9.31 -21.19 2.50
C THR A 16 8.58 -22.43 1.94
N GLY A 17 7.99 -22.33 0.75
CA GLY A 17 7.23 -23.41 0.10
C GLY A 17 8.04 -24.38 -0.79
N VAL A 18 9.30 -24.08 -1.14
CA VAL A 18 10.03 -24.80 -2.22
C VAL A 18 11.22 -25.63 -1.72
N ARG A 19 11.49 -25.72 -0.43
CA ARG A 19 12.64 -26.47 0.11
C ARG A 19 12.30 -27.87 0.65
N PHE A 20 11.39 -28.60 0.02
CA PHE A 20 11.15 -30.02 0.30
C PHE A 20 11.11 -30.87 -0.97
N ALA A 21 12.26 -30.98 -1.65
CA ALA A 21 12.48 -32.08 -2.57
C ALA A 21 13.99 -32.25 -2.78
N GLY A 22 14.57 -33.26 -2.14
CA GLY A 22 15.87 -33.81 -2.53
C GLY A 22 16.96 -33.78 -1.49
N ALA A 23 16.98 -34.71 -0.55
CA ALA A 23 18.19 -35.32 0.00
C ALA A 23 17.85 -36.66 0.64
N VAL A 24 18.32 -37.70 -0.01
CA VAL A 24 18.33 -39.06 0.53
C VAL A 24 19.72 -39.32 1.12
N LEU A 25 19.71 -39.81 2.38
CA LEU A 25 20.74 -40.59 3.11
C LEU A 25 22.14 -39.97 3.41
N VAL A 26 22.44 -39.75 4.67
CA VAL A 26 23.25 -40.61 5.54
C VAL A 26 23.04 -40.15 6.99
N GLY A 27 22.83 -41.05 7.93
CA GLY A 27 22.43 -40.79 9.30
C GLY A 27 23.51 -40.26 10.21
N ILE A 28 23.12 -39.36 11.11
CA ILE A 28 23.60 -39.18 12.50
C ILE A 28 22.42 -38.57 13.29
N PRO A 29 22.08 -39.05 14.48
CA PRO A 29 20.98 -38.50 15.26
C PRO A 29 21.48 -37.31 16.06
N MET A 30 21.11 -36.09 15.65
CA MET A 30 21.07 -34.93 16.54
C MET A 30 19.63 -34.48 16.68
N LEU A 31 19.12 -34.74 17.88
CA LEU A 31 17.83 -34.29 18.37
C LEU A 31 17.96 -32.80 18.67
N GLU A 32 17.75 -31.94 17.69
CA GLU A 32 17.42 -30.54 17.91
C GLU A 32 15.96 -30.32 17.55
N SER A 33 15.15 -30.26 18.57
CA SER A 33 13.76 -29.82 18.46
C SER A 33 13.71 -28.34 18.06
N ARG A 34 13.76 -28.05 16.77
CA ARG A 34 13.36 -26.75 16.25
C ARG A 34 11.85 -26.64 16.41
N PRO A 35 11.31 -25.58 17.04
CA PRO A 35 9.90 -25.37 17.02
C PRO A 35 9.46 -25.23 15.57
N SER A 36 8.72 -26.22 15.09
CA SER A 36 7.98 -26.12 13.83
C SER A 36 6.97 -24.99 14.00
N MET A 37 7.25 -23.83 13.45
CA MET A 37 6.20 -22.85 13.22
C MET A 37 5.24 -23.46 12.22
N ALA A 38 4.23 -24.12 12.75
CA ALA A 38 3.07 -24.53 11.99
C ALA A 38 2.47 -23.25 11.40
N LEU A 39 2.70 -23.00 10.11
CA LEU A 39 1.89 -22.03 9.36
C LEU A 39 0.45 -22.49 9.53
N ALA A 40 -0.28 -21.77 10.36
CA ALA A 40 -1.72 -21.95 10.48
C ALA A 40 -2.29 -21.71 9.06
N LYS A 41 -2.70 -22.80 8.40
CA LYS A 41 -3.49 -22.73 7.18
C LYS A 41 -4.84 -22.10 7.52
N SER A 42 -4.89 -20.76 7.50
CA SER A 42 -6.18 -20.10 7.37
C SER A 42 -6.65 -20.35 5.94
N SER A 43 -7.56 -21.28 5.76
CA SER A 43 -8.09 -21.65 4.45
C SER A 43 -9.08 -20.64 3.88
N ALA A 44 -9.44 -19.61 4.63
CA ALA A 44 -10.36 -18.56 4.21
C ALA A 44 -9.78 -17.17 4.56
N PRO A 45 -10.01 -16.15 3.70
CA PRO A 45 -9.62 -14.78 4.04
C PRO A 45 -10.38 -14.32 5.30
N PRO A 46 -9.78 -13.45 6.11
CA PRO A 46 -10.46 -12.91 7.29
C PRO A 46 -11.71 -12.13 6.86
N VAL A 47 -12.83 -12.41 7.50
CA VAL A 47 -14.09 -11.70 7.27
C VAL A 47 -14.07 -10.41 8.06
N VAL A 48 -14.55 -9.33 7.44
CA VAL A 48 -14.78 -8.03 8.07
C VAL A 48 -16.28 -7.69 8.05
N ASP A 49 -16.73 -6.90 9.03
CA ASP A 49 -18.13 -6.49 9.12
C ASP A 49 -18.44 -5.42 8.05
N ARG A 50 -17.45 -4.58 7.77
CA ARG A 50 -17.53 -3.52 6.74
C ARG A 50 -16.16 -3.28 6.12
N LEU A 51 -16.15 -3.05 4.81
CA LEU A 51 -15.00 -2.54 4.08
C LEU A 51 -15.43 -1.32 3.27
N ALA A 52 -14.78 -0.19 3.47
CA ALA A 52 -14.87 0.97 2.59
C ALA A 52 -13.58 1.12 1.78
N VAL A 53 -13.72 1.31 0.49
CA VAL A 53 -12.63 1.59 -0.44
C VAL A 53 -12.88 2.97 -1.03
N ARG A 54 -11.95 3.90 -0.79
CA ARG A 54 -12.01 5.24 -1.36
C ARG A 54 -10.93 5.36 -2.42
N ILE A 55 -11.30 5.60 -3.65
CA ILE A 55 -10.35 5.95 -4.71
C ILE A 55 -9.93 7.40 -4.47
N VAL A 56 -8.68 7.59 -4.13
CA VAL A 56 -8.09 8.91 -3.84
C VAL A 56 -7.55 9.54 -5.11
N ILE A 57 -6.81 8.76 -5.90
CA ILE A 57 -6.26 9.16 -7.19
C ILE A 57 -6.60 8.08 -8.22
N ASP A 58 -7.07 8.52 -9.36
CA ASP A 58 -7.24 7.73 -10.57
C ASP A 58 -6.95 8.62 -11.77
N SER A 59 -6.48 8.04 -12.85
CA SER A 59 -6.22 8.73 -14.11
C SER A 59 -7.49 9.13 -14.87
N PHE A 60 -8.64 8.64 -14.43
CA PHE A 60 -9.93 8.95 -15.05
C PHE A 60 -10.97 9.38 -14.01
N HIS A 61 -11.67 10.47 -14.32
CA HIS A 61 -12.72 11.01 -13.47
C HIS A 61 -14.03 11.21 -14.27
N ASP A 62 -14.95 10.26 -14.18
CA ASP A 62 -16.27 10.39 -14.77
C ASP A 62 -17.23 11.16 -13.83
N ILE A 63 -17.51 12.41 -14.12
CA ILE A 63 -18.39 13.27 -13.32
C ILE A 63 -19.89 12.97 -13.51
N LEU A 64 -20.26 12.15 -14.49
CA LEU A 64 -21.66 11.85 -14.82
C LEU A 64 -22.15 10.53 -14.26
N THR A 65 -21.28 9.65 -13.80
CA THR A 65 -21.67 8.38 -13.18
C THR A 65 -22.50 8.62 -11.92
N ARG A 66 -23.58 7.88 -11.76
CA ARG A 66 -24.48 7.98 -10.60
C ARG A 66 -24.11 6.98 -9.52
N ASN A 67 -24.49 7.29 -8.28
CA ASN A 67 -24.46 6.32 -7.20
C ASN A 67 -25.25 5.07 -7.57
N LYS A 68 -24.77 3.89 -7.19
CA LYS A 68 -25.43 2.62 -7.48
C LYS A 68 -25.20 1.59 -6.38
N HIS A 69 -26.08 0.60 -6.36
CA HIS A 69 -25.91 -0.61 -5.55
C HIS A 69 -25.75 -1.82 -6.46
N VAL A 70 -24.81 -2.70 -6.13
CA VAL A 70 -24.54 -3.95 -6.83
C VAL A 70 -24.38 -5.04 -5.76
N GLY A 71 -25.40 -5.85 -5.53
CA GLY A 71 -25.44 -6.80 -4.43
C GLY A 71 -25.20 -6.11 -3.08
N ASN A 72 -24.19 -6.52 -2.36
CA ASN A 72 -23.81 -5.94 -1.06
C ASN A 72 -22.88 -4.72 -1.18
N VAL A 73 -22.57 -4.29 -2.41
CA VAL A 73 -21.67 -3.17 -2.65
C VAL A 73 -22.47 -1.91 -2.94
N LYS A 74 -22.28 -0.89 -2.10
CA LYS A 74 -22.76 0.46 -2.33
C LYS A 74 -21.64 1.29 -2.96
N VAL A 75 -21.88 1.81 -4.15
CA VAL A 75 -20.96 2.73 -4.84
C VAL A 75 -21.46 4.14 -4.68
N GLU A 76 -20.71 4.98 -3.99
CA GLU A 76 -21.01 6.40 -3.79
C GLU A 76 -19.96 7.25 -4.52
N ARG A 77 -20.45 8.23 -5.22
CA ARG A 77 -19.61 9.22 -5.87
C ARG A 77 -19.30 10.36 -4.93
N THR A 78 -18.03 10.67 -4.84
CA THR A 78 -17.52 11.82 -4.10
C THR A 78 -16.89 12.88 -5.00
N GLY A 79 -16.81 12.63 -6.31
CA GLY A 79 -16.18 13.52 -7.29
C GLY A 79 -16.84 14.89 -7.44
N THR A 80 -18.03 15.06 -6.88
CA THR A 80 -18.74 16.35 -6.82
C THR A 80 -18.63 17.02 -5.44
N ILE A 81 -17.82 16.51 -4.53
CA ILE A 81 -17.53 17.19 -3.28
C ILE A 81 -16.91 18.53 -3.62
N ARG A 82 -17.63 19.59 -3.32
CA ARG A 82 -17.14 20.95 -3.44
C ARG A 82 -16.84 21.47 -2.04
N ASP A 83 -15.71 22.16 -1.92
CA ASP A 83 -15.49 23.04 -0.77
C ASP A 83 -16.72 23.95 -0.61
N PRO A 84 -17.24 24.19 0.59
CA PRO A 84 -18.30 25.18 0.81
C PRO A 84 -17.98 26.57 0.23
N ARG A 85 -16.71 26.88 0.01
CA ARG A 85 -16.22 28.09 -0.67
C ARG A 85 -16.29 27.98 -2.21
N GLY A 86 -16.69 26.86 -2.75
CA GLY A 86 -17.09 26.72 -4.16
C GLY A 86 -16.03 26.29 -5.15
N ASN A 87 -14.77 26.11 -4.76
CA ASN A 87 -13.66 26.01 -5.71
C ASN A 87 -12.86 24.69 -5.70
N SER A 88 -13.20 23.74 -4.82
CA SER A 88 -12.38 22.51 -4.70
C SER A 88 -13.17 21.28 -5.10
N MET A 89 -12.64 20.56 -6.06
CA MET A 89 -13.10 19.24 -6.50
C MET A 89 -11.95 18.26 -6.35
N LEU A 90 -12.24 16.96 -6.24
CA LEU A 90 -11.22 15.93 -6.35
C LEU A 90 -10.48 16.09 -7.68
N GLN A 91 -9.17 15.94 -7.60
CA GLN A 91 -8.27 16.06 -8.75
C GLN A 91 -7.87 14.67 -9.24
N SER A 92 -7.82 14.51 -10.56
CA SER A 92 -7.28 13.33 -11.24
C SER A 92 -5.85 13.60 -11.69
N GLN A 93 -5.04 12.56 -11.70
CA GLN A 93 -3.72 12.57 -12.33
C GLN A 93 -3.37 11.16 -12.79
N TRP A 94 -2.33 11.05 -13.61
CA TRP A 94 -1.75 9.76 -13.93
C TRP A 94 -1.29 9.05 -12.66
N GLY A 95 -1.70 7.79 -12.49
CA GLY A 95 -1.35 6.97 -11.33
C GLY A 95 -2.56 6.54 -10.51
N PHE A 96 -2.28 5.97 -9.36
CA PHE A 96 -3.29 5.37 -8.50
C PHE A 96 -3.01 5.61 -7.02
N ALA A 97 -4.05 5.85 -6.25
CA ALA A 97 -4.00 5.83 -4.79
C ALA A 97 -5.37 5.49 -4.22
N THR A 98 -5.39 4.64 -3.19
CA THR A 98 -6.61 4.26 -2.48
C THR A 98 -6.44 4.34 -0.97
N HIS A 99 -7.55 4.61 -0.30
CA HIS A 99 -7.70 4.47 1.14
C HIS A 99 -8.69 3.34 1.43
N LEU A 100 -8.26 2.40 2.23
CA LEU A 100 -9.04 1.25 2.68
C LEU A 100 -9.36 1.43 4.17
N GLU A 101 -10.63 1.28 4.53
CA GLU A 101 -11.10 1.28 5.91
C GLU A 101 -11.88 0.00 6.16
N SER A 102 -11.40 -0.85 7.05
CA SER A 102 -12.07 -2.07 7.46
C SER A 102 -12.54 -1.97 8.89
N GLN A 103 -13.70 -2.57 9.17
CA GLN A 103 -14.26 -2.68 10.52
C GLN A 103 -14.52 -4.15 10.83
N ARG A 104 -14.12 -4.56 12.04
CA ARG A 104 -14.39 -5.89 12.56
C ARG A 104 -14.52 -5.83 14.08
N ASN A 105 -15.62 -6.36 14.63
CA ASN A 105 -15.85 -6.41 16.09
C ASN A 105 -15.64 -5.06 16.80
N GLY A 106 -16.02 -3.96 16.17
CA GLY A 106 -15.83 -2.61 16.70
C GLY A 106 -14.44 -2.01 16.52
N GLU A 107 -13.45 -2.76 16.05
CA GLU A 107 -12.15 -2.22 15.64
C GLU A 107 -12.20 -1.67 14.22
N THR A 108 -11.55 -0.52 14.01
CA THR A 108 -11.34 0.07 12.69
C THR A 108 -9.85 0.04 12.36
N ARG A 109 -9.53 -0.35 11.12
CA ARG A 109 -8.18 -0.32 10.55
C ARG A 109 -8.20 0.45 9.24
N GLN A 110 -7.17 1.27 9.05
CA GLN A 110 -7.04 2.12 7.87
C GLN A 110 -5.70 1.90 7.19
N ILE A 111 -5.73 1.72 5.88
CA ILE A 111 -4.57 1.41 5.05
C ILE A 111 -4.57 2.35 3.86
N LEU A 112 -3.40 2.87 3.51
CA LEU A 112 -3.16 3.52 2.23
C LEU A 112 -2.48 2.55 1.28
N LEU A 113 -3.02 2.40 0.09
CA LEU A 113 -2.46 1.59 -0.98
C LEU A 113 -2.17 2.50 -2.17
N ASP A 114 -0.90 2.61 -2.52
CA ASP A 114 -0.33 3.49 -3.51
C ASP A 114 -0.56 4.99 -3.24
N PHE A 115 0.20 5.86 -3.92
CA PHE A 115 0.36 7.25 -3.52
C PHE A 115 0.33 8.25 -4.70
N GLY A 116 0.08 7.76 -5.93
CA GLY A 116 0.02 8.58 -7.14
C GLY A 116 1.38 9.17 -7.56
N SER A 117 1.34 10.01 -8.58
CA SER A 117 2.54 10.64 -9.19
C SER A 117 2.97 11.93 -8.50
N THR A 118 2.08 12.64 -7.81
CA THR A 118 2.43 13.90 -7.12
C THR A 118 1.74 14.03 -5.78
N ALA A 119 2.49 14.55 -4.80
CA ALA A 119 2.00 14.74 -3.45
C ALA A 119 0.90 15.82 -3.35
N ASP A 120 0.95 16.85 -4.18
CA ASP A 120 -0.02 17.96 -4.13
C ASP A 120 -1.45 17.49 -4.38
N VAL A 121 -1.63 16.63 -5.40
CA VAL A 121 -2.94 16.03 -5.69
C VAL A 121 -3.36 15.08 -4.59
N LEU A 122 -2.41 14.29 -4.06
CA LEU A 122 -2.67 13.37 -2.95
C LEU A 122 -3.18 14.10 -1.71
N PHE A 123 -2.49 15.18 -1.29
CA PHE A 123 -2.84 15.95 -0.11
C PHE A 123 -4.17 16.70 -0.28
N HIS A 124 -4.36 17.30 -1.46
CA HIS A 124 -5.62 17.95 -1.81
C HIS A 124 -6.80 16.99 -1.68
N ASN A 125 -6.66 15.78 -2.22
CA ASN A 125 -7.71 14.78 -2.18
C ASN A 125 -7.90 14.19 -0.76
N TYR A 126 -6.83 14.02 0.03
CA TYR A 126 -6.96 13.63 1.45
C TYR A 126 -7.80 14.63 2.24
N ASP A 127 -7.56 15.91 2.02
CA ASP A 127 -8.30 17.00 2.70
C ASP A 127 -9.79 16.96 2.36
N LEU A 128 -10.13 16.79 1.08
CA LEU A 128 -11.51 16.72 0.62
C LEU A 128 -12.23 15.45 1.09
N LEU A 129 -11.54 14.32 1.07
CA LEU A 129 -12.07 13.02 1.50
C LEU A 129 -12.04 12.83 3.02
N LYS A 130 -11.47 13.81 3.76
CA LYS A 130 -11.31 13.75 5.22
C LYS A 130 -10.54 12.52 5.68
N ILE A 131 -9.48 12.16 4.93
CA ILE A 131 -8.56 11.12 5.32
C ILE A 131 -7.57 11.73 6.31
N ASP A 132 -7.53 11.20 7.52
CA ASP A 132 -6.63 11.65 8.58
C ASP A 132 -5.38 10.76 8.62
N PRO A 133 -4.20 11.27 8.23
CA PRO A 133 -2.97 10.49 8.26
C PRO A 133 -2.61 9.91 9.64
N ALA A 134 -3.05 10.54 10.73
CA ALA A 134 -2.81 10.05 12.08
C ALA A 134 -3.53 8.73 12.40
N GLN A 135 -4.57 8.38 11.64
CA GLN A 135 -5.37 7.17 11.83
C GLN A 135 -4.88 5.99 10.98
N ILE A 136 -3.89 6.20 10.12
CA ILE A 136 -3.38 5.16 9.22
C ILE A 136 -2.58 4.12 10.00
N ASP A 137 -2.91 2.85 9.80
CA ASP A 137 -2.27 1.71 10.42
C ASP A 137 -1.11 1.14 9.59
N ALA A 138 -1.24 1.20 8.26
CA ALA A 138 -0.23 0.67 7.35
C ALA A 138 -0.24 1.38 6.00
N LEU A 139 0.91 1.36 5.33
CA LEU A 139 1.12 1.84 3.97
C LEU A 139 1.49 0.65 3.09
N ILE A 140 0.97 0.61 1.87
CA ILE A 140 1.28 -0.44 0.90
C ILE A 140 1.68 0.20 -0.42
N VAL A 141 2.82 -0.20 -0.97
CA VAL A 141 3.20 0.08 -2.36
C VAL A 141 3.02 -1.19 -3.16
N SER A 142 2.12 -1.17 -4.12
CA SER A 142 1.80 -2.36 -4.94
C SER A 142 2.99 -2.81 -5.79
N HIS A 143 3.67 -1.86 -6.40
CA HIS A 143 4.86 -2.09 -7.23
C HIS A 143 5.66 -0.80 -7.44
N GLY A 144 6.83 -0.90 -8.04
CA GLY A 144 7.78 0.20 -8.14
C GLY A 144 7.65 1.06 -9.41
N HIS A 145 6.45 1.38 -9.88
CA HIS A 145 6.26 2.45 -10.87
C HIS A 145 6.02 3.79 -10.15
N ASP A 146 6.57 4.86 -10.71
CA ASP A 146 6.56 6.20 -10.14
C ASP A 146 5.13 6.72 -9.88
N ASP A 147 4.22 6.45 -10.75
CA ASP A 147 2.81 6.81 -10.64
C ASP A 147 2.05 6.07 -9.52
N HIS A 148 2.72 5.17 -8.79
CA HIS A 148 2.20 4.48 -7.61
C HIS A 148 2.91 4.86 -6.31
N PHE A 149 4.15 5.38 -6.38
CA PHE A 149 4.91 5.65 -5.16
C PHE A 149 5.43 7.08 -5.00
N ASP A 150 5.45 7.94 -6.03
CA ASP A 150 6.09 9.26 -5.95
C ASP A 150 5.49 10.16 -4.87
N GLY A 151 4.22 10.00 -4.55
CA GLY A 151 3.58 10.68 -3.43
C GLY A 151 4.00 10.17 -2.04
N LEU A 152 4.63 8.98 -1.90
CA LEU A 152 4.92 8.35 -0.62
C LEU A 152 5.93 9.13 0.22
N ILE A 153 7.11 9.43 -0.32
CA ILE A 153 8.17 10.12 0.44
C ILE A 153 7.73 11.52 0.87
N PRO A 154 7.15 12.36 0.00
CA PRO A 154 6.57 13.63 0.42
C PRO A 154 5.50 13.48 1.50
N MET A 155 4.64 12.47 1.39
CA MET A 155 3.59 12.19 2.37
C MET A 155 4.18 11.81 3.74
N LEU A 156 5.21 10.95 3.77
CA LEU A 156 5.92 10.63 5.00
C LEU A 156 6.59 11.88 5.58
N ARG A 157 7.31 12.68 4.81
CA ARG A 157 7.92 13.93 5.28
C ARG A 157 6.91 14.90 5.88
N GLN A 158 5.71 14.97 5.30
CA GLN A 158 4.64 15.86 5.75
C GLN A 158 3.97 15.38 7.03
N TYR A 159 3.68 14.08 7.13
CA TYR A 159 2.77 13.55 8.15
C TYR A 159 3.39 12.57 9.14
N ARG A 160 4.65 12.12 8.96
CA ARG A 160 5.27 11.10 9.80
C ARG A 160 5.21 11.41 11.30
N SER A 161 5.35 12.69 11.65
CA SER A 161 5.35 13.14 13.06
C SER A 161 4.02 12.92 13.78
N ILE A 162 2.91 12.88 13.05
CA ILE A 162 1.57 12.64 13.59
C ILE A 162 1.07 11.21 13.38
N MET A 163 1.73 10.45 12.52
CA MET A 163 1.41 9.06 12.28
C MET A 163 1.79 8.16 13.46
N ARG A 164 1.23 6.97 13.50
CA ARG A 164 1.55 5.95 14.51
C ARG A 164 3.03 5.61 14.48
N LYS A 165 3.66 5.48 15.65
CA LYS A 165 5.08 5.05 15.75
C LYS A 165 5.31 3.65 15.20
N THR A 166 4.29 2.79 15.27
CA THR A 166 4.28 1.41 14.78
C THR A 166 3.82 1.29 13.32
N LEU A 167 3.78 2.41 12.57
CA LEU A 167 3.43 2.39 11.16
C LEU A 167 4.34 1.46 10.39
N GLN A 168 3.77 0.62 9.55
CA GLN A 168 4.50 -0.32 8.70
C GLN A 168 4.30 0.03 7.24
N VAL A 169 5.36 -0.11 6.45
CA VAL A 169 5.34 0.02 4.99
C VAL A 169 5.51 -1.36 4.38
N TYR A 170 4.54 -1.80 3.61
CA TYR A 170 4.58 -3.05 2.85
C TYR A 170 4.85 -2.75 1.39
N VAL A 171 5.65 -3.60 0.75
CA VAL A 171 5.98 -3.48 -0.68
C VAL A 171 5.71 -4.79 -1.41
N GLY A 172 5.47 -4.72 -2.71
CA GLY A 172 5.12 -5.87 -3.54
C GLY A 172 6.24 -6.90 -3.75
N GLY A 173 7.48 -6.57 -3.36
CA GLY A 173 8.68 -7.40 -3.46
C GLY A 173 9.94 -6.56 -3.56
N GLU A 174 11.11 -7.18 -3.55
CA GLU A 174 12.41 -6.50 -3.67
C GLU A 174 12.57 -5.74 -4.99
N ASP A 175 11.91 -6.20 -6.04
CA ASP A 175 11.87 -5.53 -7.33
C ASP A 175 11.17 -4.17 -7.32
N THR A 176 10.40 -3.85 -6.26
CA THR A 176 9.84 -2.52 -6.03
C THR A 176 10.95 -1.46 -5.91
N PHE A 177 12.12 -1.83 -5.40
CA PHE A 177 13.28 -0.96 -5.21
C PHE A 177 14.30 -1.00 -6.37
N CYS A 178 13.94 -1.59 -7.50
CA CYS A 178 14.81 -1.61 -8.67
C CYS A 178 14.66 -0.34 -9.50
N TYR A 179 15.78 0.12 -10.07
CA TYR A 179 15.76 1.19 -11.06
C TYR A 179 14.89 0.81 -12.25
N ARG A 180 14.09 1.75 -12.72
CA ARG A 180 13.26 1.65 -13.91
C ARG A 180 13.58 2.78 -14.85
N TRP A 181 13.31 2.55 -16.13
CA TRP A 181 13.64 3.50 -17.19
C TRP A 181 12.42 3.74 -18.07
N ILE A 182 12.10 5.01 -18.27
CA ILE A 182 11.16 5.42 -19.29
C ILE A 182 11.96 5.72 -20.55
N ARG A 183 11.61 5.10 -21.69
CA ARG A 183 12.29 5.23 -22.99
C ARG A 183 13.77 4.86 -22.92
N PRO A 184 14.13 3.65 -22.53
CA PRO A 184 15.53 3.26 -22.45
C PRO A 184 16.23 3.38 -23.81
N GLY A 185 17.47 3.91 -23.80
CA GLY A 185 18.27 4.10 -25.02
C GLY A 185 17.90 5.32 -25.88
N GLN A 186 16.97 6.17 -25.44
CA GLN A 186 16.65 7.44 -26.10
C GLN A 186 17.33 8.61 -25.39
N GLU A 187 17.56 9.72 -26.10
CA GLU A 187 18.18 10.93 -25.55
C GLU A 187 17.39 11.52 -24.36
N THR A 188 16.07 11.30 -24.33
CA THR A 188 15.16 11.73 -23.27
C THR A 188 14.83 10.62 -22.28
N SER A 189 15.72 9.64 -22.11
CA SER A 189 15.54 8.56 -21.13
C SER A 189 15.54 9.10 -19.70
N ILE A 190 14.57 8.69 -18.91
CA ILE A 190 14.43 9.05 -17.50
C ILE A 190 14.53 7.76 -16.67
N SER A 191 15.33 7.77 -15.60
CA SER A 191 15.35 6.70 -14.62
C SER A 191 14.71 7.16 -13.33
N TYR A 192 14.03 6.24 -12.64
CA TYR A 192 13.43 6.46 -11.33
C TYR A 192 13.54 5.21 -10.48
N VAL A 193 13.42 5.38 -9.18
CA VAL A 193 13.50 4.30 -8.20
C VAL A 193 12.83 4.75 -6.90
N LEU A 194 12.12 3.84 -6.26
CA LEU A 194 11.73 4.04 -4.86
C LEU A 194 12.96 3.75 -3.99
N ASP A 195 13.50 4.76 -3.32
CA ASP A 195 14.66 4.59 -2.47
C ASP A 195 14.24 4.09 -1.06
N ARG A 196 14.64 2.86 -0.74
CA ARG A 196 14.41 2.27 0.59
C ARG A 196 14.99 3.12 1.71
N LYS A 197 16.19 3.68 1.51
CA LYS A 197 16.85 4.51 2.53
C LYS A 197 16.08 5.78 2.85
N GLU A 198 15.39 6.35 1.86
CA GLU A 198 14.53 7.51 2.11
C GLU A 198 13.31 7.14 2.95
N ILE A 199 12.72 5.95 2.75
CA ILE A 199 11.62 5.46 3.60
C ILE A 199 12.11 5.26 5.04
N GLU A 200 13.28 4.62 5.21
CA GLU A 200 13.87 4.33 6.52
C GLU A 200 14.33 5.59 7.27
N ALA A 201 14.64 6.66 6.56
CA ALA A 201 15.09 7.93 7.14
C ALA A 201 13.95 8.86 7.58
N THR A 202 12.72 8.58 7.17
CA THR A 202 11.51 9.36 7.51
C THR A 202 10.75 8.73 8.65
#